data_631bbebc7877de2421621fa6379a8fb9
#
_entry.id   631bbebc7877de2421621fa6379a8fb9
#
_cell.length_a   1.000
_cell.length_b   1.000
_cell.length_c   1.000
_cell.angle_alpha   90.00
_cell.angle_beta   90.00
_cell.angle_gamma   90.00
#
_symmetry.space_group_name_H-M   'P 1'
#
loop_
_entity.id
_entity.type
_entity.pdbx_description
1 polymer ?
#
loop_
_entity_poly.entity_id
_entity_poly.type
_entity_poly.pdbx_seq_one_letter_code
_entity_poly.pdbx_strand_id
1 'polypeptide(L)'
;MTIRNNKLATIAAILTTALTLASCELETSDNGKFDGFWHLERIDTLATGGSLNLQQKRIFWGVQAKLISARDIDKDQNHGYYLRFRQTADSIITHTPYKDNWHQNKGEDGGDLPIVDPALLAPYGINNLEEPFLKERLNGSSMVLKSKTLRLYFKRF
;
A
#
# COMPACT_ATOMS: atom_id res chain seq x y z
N MET A 1 60.35 -16.64 2.19
CA MET A 1 59.21 -17.34 1.58
C MET A 1 57.86 -16.92 2.24
N THR A 2 57.73 -15.72 2.80
CA THR A 2 56.57 -15.33 3.63
C THR A 2 55.66 -14.26 2.97
N ILE A 3 56.10 -13.61 1.90
CA ILE A 3 55.38 -12.48 1.28
C ILE A 3 54.24 -12.95 0.34
N ARG A 4 54.33 -14.18 -0.18
CA ARG A 4 53.36 -14.72 -1.15
C ARG A 4 52.04 -15.18 -0.49
N ASN A 5 52.11 -15.61 0.76
CA ASN A 5 50.95 -16.07 1.52
C ASN A 5 50.05 -14.92 2.00
N ASN A 6 50.65 -13.75 2.28
CA ASN A 6 49.86 -12.58 2.76
C ASN A 6 49.00 -11.95 1.66
N LYS A 7 49.48 -11.99 0.39
CA LYS A 7 48.70 -11.48 -0.76
C LYS A 7 47.48 -12.34 -1.06
N LEU A 8 47.60 -13.67 -0.93
CA LEU A 8 46.47 -14.59 -1.11
C LEU A 8 45.45 -14.44 0.03
N ALA A 9 45.88 -14.26 1.27
CA ALA A 9 45.00 -14.00 2.40
C ALA A 9 44.26 -12.66 2.27
N THR A 10 44.92 -11.62 1.78
CA THR A 10 44.32 -10.30 1.54
C THR A 10 43.28 -10.34 0.43
N ILE A 11 43.57 -11.06 -0.69
CA ILE A 11 42.64 -11.23 -1.81
C ILE A 11 41.42 -12.04 -1.36
N ALA A 12 41.60 -13.11 -0.57
CA ALA A 12 40.49 -13.90 -0.02
C ALA A 12 39.61 -13.06 0.93
N ALA A 13 40.21 -12.24 1.77
CA ALA A 13 39.44 -11.36 2.69
C ALA A 13 38.65 -10.29 1.91
N ILE A 14 39.21 -9.70 0.86
CA ILE A 14 38.49 -8.72 0.01
C ILE A 14 37.33 -9.39 -0.74
N LEU A 15 37.52 -10.60 -1.24
CA LEU A 15 36.48 -11.34 -1.96
C LEU A 15 35.33 -11.73 -1.02
N THR A 16 35.64 -12.12 0.24
CA THR A 16 34.61 -12.47 1.24
C THR A 16 33.80 -11.24 1.67
N THR A 17 34.45 -10.09 1.81
CA THR A 17 33.76 -8.83 2.17
C THR A 17 32.86 -8.32 1.01
N ALA A 18 33.25 -8.51 -0.24
CA ALA A 18 32.45 -8.15 -1.40
C ALA A 18 31.18 -9.02 -1.55
N LEU A 19 31.24 -10.30 -1.18
CA LEU A 19 30.09 -11.20 -1.22
C LEU A 19 29.05 -10.92 -0.12
N THR A 20 29.46 -10.35 1.00
CA THR A 20 28.51 -10.01 2.09
C THR A 20 27.73 -8.71 1.82
N LEU A 21 28.20 -7.84 0.94
CA LEU A 21 27.50 -6.61 0.56
C LEU A 21 26.40 -6.83 -0.50
N ALA A 22 26.38 -7.98 -1.17
CA ALA A 22 25.37 -8.33 -2.20
C ALA A 22 24.07 -8.94 -1.61
N SER A 23 23.97 -9.07 -0.28
CA SER A 23 22.85 -9.80 0.36
C SER A 23 21.72 -8.93 0.92
N CYS A 24 21.73 -7.61 0.68
CA CYS A 24 20.56 -6.79 0.93
C CYS A 24 19.92 -6.40 -0.40
N GLU A 25 19.11 -7.26 -0.98
CA GLU A 25 18.07 -6.80 -1.89
C GLU A 25 17.08 -5.98 -1.05
N LEU A 26 17.22 -4.67 -1.09
CA LEU A 26 16.15 -3.77 -0.69
C LEU A 26 14.97 -4.08 -1.61
N GLU A 27 13.93 -4.73 -1.10
CA GLU A 27 12.66 -4.84 -1.80
C GLU A 27 12.14 -3.41 -2.04
N THR A 28 12.45 -2.87 -3.20
CA THR A 28 11.91 -1.59 -3.63
C THR A 28 10.50 -1.84 -4.16
N SER A 29 9.55 -1.07 -3.67
CA SER A 29 8.20 -1.08 -4.22
C SER A 29 8.23 -0.64 -5.69
N ASP A 30 7.59 -1.40 -6.57
CA ASP A 30 7.60 -1.22 -8.02
C ASP A 30 6.28 -0.68 -8.58
N ASN A 31 5.45 -0.05 -7.72
CA ASN A 31 4.14 0.45 -8.14
C ASN A 31 4.20 1.83 -8.80
N GLY A 32 5.41 2.37 -9.02
CA GLY A 32 5.65 3.64 -9.68
C GLY A 32 5.02 4.81 -8.90
N LYS A 33 4.25 5.65 -9.59
CA LYS A 33 3.62 6.83 -8.98
C LYS A 33 2.52 6.50 -7.99
N PHE A 34 2.04 5.26 -7.96
CA PHE A 34 1.00 4.82 -7.01
C PHE A 34 1.55 4.65 -5.59
N ASP A 35 2.83 4.29 -5.44
CA ASP A 35 3.48 4.25 -4.13
C ASP A 35 3.40 5.58 -3.41
N GLY A 36 3.17 5.55 -2.11
CA GLY A 36 3.19 6.73 -1.25
C GLY A 36 2.00 6.81 -0.31
N PHE A 37 1.86 7.99 0.29
CA PHE A 37 0.82 8.26 1.26
C PHE A 37 -0.17 9.26 0.66
N TRP A 38 -1.45 8.84 0.52
CA TRP A 38 -2.48 9.54 -0.22
C TRP A 38 -3.64 9.94 0.68
N HIS A 39 -3.85 11.24 0.86
CA HIS A 39 -4.98 11.79 1.58
C HIS A 39 -6.23 11.75 0.70
N LEU A 40 -7.29 11.08 1.15
CA LEU A 40 -8.59 11.05 0.49
C LEU A 40 -9.35 12.35 0.80
N GLU A 41 -9.42 13.25 -0.18
CA GLU A 41 -10.00 14.58 0.01
C GLU A 41 -11.46 14.68 -0.40
N ARG A 42 -11.92 13.83 -1.34
CA ARG A 42 -13.31 13.87 -1.83
C ARG A 42 -13.75 12.54 -2.42
N ILE A 43 -15.02 12.24 -2.23
CA ILE A 43 -15.71 11.11 -2.88
C ILE A 43 -16.94 11.66 -3.60
N ASP A 44 -17.05 11.42 -4.91
CA ASP A 44 -18.26 11.70 -5.67
C ASP A 44 -19.02 10.39 -5.94
N THR A 45 -20.34 10.40 -5.73
CA THR A 45 -21.24 9.29 -6.07
C THR A 45 -21.74 9.46 -7.49
N LEU A 46 -21.40 8.55 -8.40
CA LEU A 46 -21.67 8.71 -9.84
C LEU A 46 -23.15 8.66 -10.20
N ALA A 47 -23.95 7.86 -9.47
CA ALA A 47 -25.37 7.69 -9.76
C ALA A 47 -26.21 8.93 -9.40
N THR A 48 -25.85 9.65 -8.33
CA THR A 48 -26.64 10.78 -7.80
C THR A 48 -25.97 12.13 -8.06
N GLY A 49 -24.71 12.16 -8.46
CA GLY A 49 -23.90 13.38 -8.52
C GLY A 49 -23.55 13.95 -7.13
N GLY A 50 -23.84 13.21 -6.05
CA GLY A 50 -23.50 13.63 -4.68
C GLY A 50 -21.99 13.71 -4.49
N SER A 51 -21.54 14.64 -3.66
CA SER A 51 -20.12 14.85 -3.36
C SER A 51 -19.93 14.96 -1.84
N LEU A 52 -18.99 14.18 -1.31
CA LEU A 52 -18.57 14.19 0.08
C LEU A 52 -17.17 14.82 0.18
N ASN A 53 -17.09 15.97 0.85
CA ASN A 53 -15.82 16.64 1.13
C ASN A 53 -15.18 16.02 2.37
N LEU A 54 -13.93 15.57 2.23
CA LEU A 54 -13.14 14.90 3.26
C LEU A 54 -11.82 15.63 3.59
N GLN A 55 -11.61 16.84 3.06
CA GLN A 55 -10.36 17.61 3.23
C GLN A 55 -10.00 17.86 4.71
N GLN A 56 -10.99 17.91 5.60
CA GLN A 56 -10.79 18.08 7.04
C GLN A 56 -10.76 16.74 7.80
N LYS A 57 -10.89 15.62 7.11
CA LYS A 57 -10.77 14.28 7.67
C LYS A 57 -9.38 13.72 7.41
N ARG A 58 -8.87 12.94 8.34
CA ARG A 58 -7.54 12.32 8.20
C ARG A 58 -7.67 10.88 7.69
N ILE A 59 -8.25 10.74 6.48
CA ILE A 59 -8.44 9.44 5.81
C ILE A 59 -7.35 9.27 4.76
N PHE A 60 -6.59 8.20 4.86
CA PHE A 60 -5.42 7.97 4.00
C PHE A 60 -5.38 6.56 3.43
N TRP A 61 -4.78 6.47 2.24
CA TRP A 61 -4.26 5.22 1.67
C TRP A 61 -2.73 5.30 1.66
N GLY A 62 -2.08 4.44 2.43
CA GLY A 62 -0.64 4.20 2.35
C GLY A 62 -0.37 3.05 1.40
N VAL A 63 0.35 3.28 0.32
CA VAL A 63 0.64 2.27 -0.72
C VAL A 63 2.11 1.94 -0.71
N GLN A 64 2.42 0.66 -0.48
CA GLN A 64 3.79 0.14 -0.52
C GLN A 64 3.77 -1.35 -0.85
N ALA A 65 4.76 -1.82 -1.58
CA ALA A 65 4.83 -3.19 -2.09
C ALA A 65 3.54 -3.57 -2.84
N LYS A 66 2.81 -4.59 -2.45
CA LYS A 66 1.50 -4.97 -3.03
C LYS A 66 0.36 -4.79 -2.01
N LEU A 67 0.49 -3.75 -1.16
CA LEU A 67 -0.43 -3.51 -0.06
C LEU A 67 -0.90 -2.07 -0.04
N ILE A 68 -2.19 -1.88 0.21
CA ILE A 68 -2.81 -0.61 0.57
C ILE A 68 -3.17 -0.67 2.05
N SER A 69 -2.70 0.30 2.83
CA SER A 69 -3.15 0.54 4.21
C SER A 69 -4.17 1.66 4.18
N ALA A 70 -5.46 1.36 4.37
CA ALA A 70 -6.54 2.32 4.44
C ALA A 70 -6.85 2.66 5.90
N ARG A 71 -6.71 3.95 6.28
CA ARG A 71 -6.82 4.39 7.68
C ARG A 71 -7.61 5.69 7.82
N ASP A 72 -8.46 5.77 8.84
CA ASP A 72 -9.00 7.01 9.40
C ASP A 72 -8.24 7.27 10.71
N ILE A 73 -7.27 8.19 10.68
CA ILE A 73 -6.38 8.46 11.82
C ILE A 73 -7.16 8.92 13.05
N ASP A 74 -8.34 9.52 12.87
CA ASP A 74 -9.15 10.01 13.97
C ASP A 74 -9.99 8.89 14.64
N LYS A 75 -10.26 7.80 13.93
CA LYS A 75 -11.15 6.73 14.40
C LYS A 75 -10.43 5.42 14.68
N ASP A 76 -9.44 5.10 13.86
CA ASP A 76 -8.88 3.75 13.82
C ASP A 76 -7.86 3.48 14.95
N GLN A 77 -7.52 4.47 15.79
CA GLN A 77 -6.62 4.32 16.96
C GLN A 77 -5.40 3.43 16.69
N ASN A 78 -4.72 3.63 15.56
CA ASN A 78 -3.62 2.81 15.02
C ASN A 78 -4.04 1.48 14.37
N HIS A 79 -5.33 1.17 14.30
CA HIS A 79 -5.87 0.07 13.53
C HIS A 79 -6.56 0.61 12.29
N GLY A 80 -6.38 -0.05 11.17
CA GLY A 80 -7.03 0.28 9.92
C GLY A 80 -7.33 -1.00 9.16
N TYR A 81 -7.33 -0.89 7.86
CA TYR A 81 -7.56 -2.01 6.96
C TYR A 81 -6.40 -2.15 6.00
N TYR A 82 -6.05 -3.38 5.67
CA TYR A 82 -5.09 -3.70 4.64
C TYR A 82 -5.79 -4.36 3.47
N LEU A 83 -5.44 -3.96 2.26
CA LEU A 83 -5.95 -4.56 1.03
C LEU A 83 -4.77 -4.92 0.14
N ARG A 84 -4.81 -6.08 -0.46
CA ARG A 84 -3.93 -6.39 -1.57
C ARG A 84 -4.45 -5.71 -2.83
N PHE A 85 -3.59 -5.51 -3.81
CA PHE A 85 -4.01 -4.97 -5.10
C PHE A 85 -3.22 -5.56 -6.25
N ARG A 86 -3.82 -5.50 -7.41
CA ARG A 86 -3.19 -5.69 -8.71
C ARG A 86 -3.24 -4.37 -9.48
N GLN A 87 -2.21 -4.09 -10.24
CA GLN A 87 -2.13 -2.89 -11.06
C GLN A 87 -1.92 -3.26 -12.53
N THR A 88 -2.69 -2.64 -13.42
CA THR A 88 -2.48 -2.64 -14.87
C THR A 88 -2.04 -1.25 -15.33
N ALA A 89 -1.89 -1.04 -16.65
CA ALA A 89 -1.55 0.27 -17.21
C ALA A 89 -2.56 1.36 -16.80
N ASP A 90 -3.84 1.04 -16.79
CA ASP A 90 -4.97 1.96 -16.62
C ASP A 90 -5.79 1.75 -15.34
N SER A 91 -5.58 0.66 -14.61
CA SER A 91 -6.44 0.26 -13.50
C SER A 91 -5.67 -0.17 -12.26
N ILE A 92 -6.34 -0.06 -11.11
CA ILE A 92 -5.96 -0.66 -9.83
C ILE A 92 -7.14 -1.51 -9.38
N ILE A 93 -6.88 -2.76 -9.00
CA ILE A 93 -7.91 -3.68 -8.52
C ILE A 93 -7.56 -4.03 -7.09
N THR A 94 -8.32 -3.50 -6.13
CA THR A 94 -8.18 -3.86 -4.71
C THR A 94 -8.86 -5.19 -4.46
N HIS A 95 -8.28 -6.01 -3.60
CA HIS A 95 -8.84 -7.31 -3.23
C HIS A 95 -8.33 -7.79 -1.88
N THR A 96 -8.93 -8.86 -1.36
CA THR A 96 -8.49 -9.56 -0.14
C THR A 96 -8.26 -8.58 1.02
N PRO A 97 -9.32 -7.88 1.49
CA PRO A 97 -9.21 -6.95 2.59
C PRO A 97 -9.08 -7.65 3.93
N TYR A 98 -8.29 -7.04 4.82
CA TYR A 98 -8.09 -7.46 6.20
C TYR A 98 -8.22 -6.28 7.14
N LYS A 99 -8.75 -6.51 8.33
CA LYS A 99 -8.65 -5.58 9.45
C LYS A 99 -7.32 -5.80 10.15
N ASP A 100 -6.60 -4.72 10.41
CA ASP A 100 -5.36 -4.75 11.21
C ASP A 100 -5.66 -5.30 12.61
N ASN A 101 -4.97 -6.35 12.99
CA ASN A 101 -4.97 -6.95 14.31
C ASN A 101 -3.55 -7.09 14.84
N TRP A 102 -2.72 -6.04 14.69
CA TRP A 102 -1.34 -5.94 15.12
C TRP A 102 -0.40 -6.98 14.49
N HIS A 103 -0.78 -7.61 13.40
CA HIS A 103 -0.03 -8.73 12.78
C HIS A 103 0.35 -9.82 13.80
N GLN A 104 -0.39 -9.90 14.92
CA GLN A 104 -0.08 -10.83 15.99
C GLN A 104 -0.56 -12.22 15.61
N ASN A 105 0.37 -13.16 15.56
CA ASN A 105 0.04 -14.57 15.46
C ASN A 105 -0.31 -15.11 16.84
N LYS A 106 -1.61 -15.24 17.15
CA LYS A 106 -2.10 -15.81 18.41
C LYS A 106 -2.74 -17.18 18.17
N GLY A 107 -1.95 -18.14 17.71
CA GLY A 107 -2.44 -19.48 17.39
C GLY A 107 -3.35 -19.49 16.16
N GLU A 108 -4.38 -20.33 16.15
CA GLU A 108 -5.31 -20.46 15.02
C GLU A 108 -6.13 -19.20 14.74
N ASP A 109 -6.33 -18.36 15.76
CA ASP A 109 -7.10 -17.09 15.69
C ASP A 109 -6.20 -15.84 15.53
N GLY A 110 -4.91 -16.03 15.27
CA GLY A 110 -3.94 -14.94 15.22
C GLY A 110 -3.84 -14.25 13.88
N GLY A 111 -3.29 -13.03 13.90
CA GLY A 111 -3.02 -12.23 12.72
C GLY A 111 -4.15 -11.30 12.31
N ASP A 112 -4.01 -10.71 11.14
CA ASP A 112 -5.01 -9.78 10.59
C ASP A 112 -6.29 -10.53 10.21
N LEU A 113 -7.46 -9.92 10.50
CA LEU A 113 -8.75 -10.57 10.36
C LEU A 113 -9.34 -10.34 8.96
N PRO A 114 -9.66 -11.39 8.19
CA PRO A 114 -10.29 -11.22 6.89
C PRO A 114 -11.62 -10.45 6.98
N ILE A 115 -11.83 -9.51 6.07
CA ILE A 115 -13.08 -8.76 5.96
C ILE A 115 -14.01 -9.49 5.00
N VAL A 116 -15.23 -9.73 5.47
CA VAL A 116 -16.32 -10.35 4.70
C VAL A 116 -17.47 -9.38 4.41
N ASP A 117 -17.58 -8.28 5.17
CA ASP A 117 -18.55 -7.22 4.96
C ASP A 117 -17.87 -5.98 4.32
N PRO A 118 -18.14 -5.69 3.05
CA PRO A 118 -17.56 -4.55 2.38
C PRO A 118 -18.00 -3.19 2.94
N ALA A 119 -19.11 -3.12 3.68
CA ALA A 119 -19.59 -1.88 4.30
C ALA A 119 -18.54 -1.26 5.25
N LEU A 120 -17.67 -2.07 5.84
CA LEU A 120 -16.56 -1.62 6.69
C LEU A 120 -15.52 -0.80 5.91
N LEU A 121 -15.43 -0.99 4.60
CA LEU A 121 -14.46 -0.31 3.73
C LEU A 121 -15.05 0.96 3.07
N ALA A 122 -16.37 1.15 3.14
CA ALA A 122 -17.06 2.28 2.52
C ALA A 122 -16.52 3.67 2.93
N PRO A 123 -16.11 3.92 4.19
CA PRO A 123 -15.50 5.19 4.60
C PRO A 123 -14.21 5.54 3.84
N TYR A 124 -13.52 4.52 3.31
CA TYR A 124 -12.27 4.65 2.56
C TYR A 124 -12.49 4.70 1.04
N GLY A 125 -13.76 4.74 0.59
CA GLY A 125 -14.13 4.80 -0.83
C GLY A 125 -14.14 3.43 -1.53
N ILE A 126 -14.23 2.33 -0.78
CA ILE A 126 -14.22 0.96 -1.31
C ILE A 126 -15.55 0.31 -0.96
N ASN A 127 -16.33 -0.11 -1.96
CA ASN A 127 -17.68 -0.65 -1.77
C ASN A 127 -17.79 -2.16 -1.98
N ASN A 128 -16.71 -2.81 -2.43
CA ASN A 128 -16.70 -4.25 -2.70
C ASN A 128 -15.42 -4.89 -2.14
N LEU A 129 -15.47 -6.18 -1.83
CA LEU A 129 -14.29 -6.95 -1.38
C LEU A 129 -13.21 -7.08 -2.48
N GLU A 130 -13.63 -7.08 -3.74
CA GLU A 130 -12.77 -6.86 -4.90
C GLU A 130 -13.37 -5.71 -5.71
N GLU A 131 -12.62 -4.61 -5.86
CA GLU A 131 -13.10 -3.41 -6.55
C GLU A 131 -12.09 -2.89 -7.55
N PRO A 132 -12.46 -2.84 -8.84
CA PRO A 132 -11.65 -2.23 -9.88
C PRO A 132 -11.82 -0.72 -9.90
N PHE A 133 -10.71 0.00 -10.00
CA PHE A 133 -10.63 1.44 -10.16
C PHE A 133 -9.87 1.79 -11.45
N LEU A 134 -10.49 2.54 -12.34
CA LEU A 134 -9.81 3.19 -13.45
C LEU A 134 -8.95 4.34 -12.91
N LYS A 135 -7.71 4.46 -13.37
CA LYS A 135 -6.82 5.58 -13.07
C LYS A 135 -7.15 6.76 -14.00
N GLU A 136 -8.07 7.64 -13.62
CA GLU A 136 -8.35 8.86 -14.40
C GLU A 136 -7.20 9.87 -14.29
N ARG A 137 -6.48 9.84 -13.17
CA ARG A 137 -5.26 10.62 -12.93
C ARG A 137 -4.36 9.88 -11.94
N LEU A 138 -3.07 9.84 -12.23
CA LEU A 138 -2.06 9.39 -11.28
C LEU A 138 -0.74 10.07 -11.61
N ASN A 139 -0.36 11.05 -10.80
CA ASN A 139 0.92 11.76 -10.93
C ASN A 139 1.62 11.88 -9.56
N GLY A 140 2.68 12.69 -9.47
CA GLY A 140 3.46 12.83 -8.24
C GLY A 140 2.74 13.52 -7.10
N SER A 141 1.62 14.22 -7.34
CA SER A 141 0.93 15.05 -6.35
C SER A 141 -0.55 14.74 -6.18
N SER A 142 -1.20 14.14 -7.18
CA SER A 142 -2.64 13.87 -7.16
C SER A 142 -2.99 12.56 -7.83
N MET A 143 -4.05 11.94 -7.32
CA MET A 143 -4.62 10.71 -7.87
C MET A 143 -6.13 10.85 -7.95
N VAL A 144 -6.72 10.42 -9.07
CA VAL A 144 -8.17 10.31 -9.24
C VAL A 144 -8.46 8.89 -9.72
N LEU A 145 -9.23 8.17 -8.91
CA LEU A 145 -9.64 6.79 -9.16
C LEU A 145 -11.15 6.75 -9.36
N LYS A 146 -11.61 5.98 -10.35
CA LYS A 146 -13.02 5.82 -10.65
C LYS A 146 -13.41 4.34 -10.59
N SER A 147 -14.33 4.00 -9.71
CA SER A 147 -14.99 2.70 -9.69
C SER A 147 -16.31 2.73 -10.47
N LYS A 148 -17.10 1.66 -10.40
CA LYS A 148 -18.44 1.60 -11.01
C LYS A 148 -19.40 2.63 -10.39
N THR A 149 -19.23 2.96 -9.10
CA THR A 149 -20.18 3.76 -8.32
C THR A 149 -19.60 5.07 -7.79
N LEU A 150 -18.29 5.16 -7.63
CA LEU A 150 -17.61 6.27 -7.00
C LEU A 150 -16.48 6.84 -7.87
N ARG A 151 -16.18 8.12 -7.63
CA ARG A 151 -14.94 8.76 -8.05
C ARG A 151 -14.24 9.31 -6.83
N LEU A 152 -13.00 8.89 -6.62
CA LEU A 152 -12.17 9.20 -5.45
C LEU A 152 -11.10 10.19 -5.84
N TYR A 153 -10.89 11.21 -5.02
CA TYR A 153 -9.88 12.24 -5.24
C TYR A 153 -8.89 12.24 -4.09
N PHE A 154 -7.64 12.08 -4.44
CA PHE A 154 -6.54 12.04 -3.48
C PHE A 154 -5.50 13.10 -3.78
N LYS A 155 -4.91 13.61 -2.71
CA LYS A 155 -3.70 14.43 -2.73
C LYS A 155 -2.56 13.66 -2.06
N ARG A 156 -1.37 13.76 -2.63
CA ARG A 156 -0.19 13.18 -1.99
C ARG A 156 0.15 13.96 -0.73
N PHE A 157 0.42 13.24 0.35
CA PHE A 157 0.78 13.81 1.63
C PHE A 157 2.29 13.91 1.77
#